data_4f17f57f8213830c7e007fbc0981e830
#
_entry.id   4f17f57f8213830c7e007fbc0981e830
#
_cell.length_a   1.000
_cell.length_b   1.000
_cell.length_c   1.000
_cell.angle_alpha   90.00
_cell.angle_beta   90.00
_cell.angle_gamma   90.00
#
_symmetry.space_group_name_H-M   'P 1'
#
loop_
_entity.id
_entity.type
_entity.pdbx_description
1 polymer ?
#
loop_
_entity_poly.entity_id
_entity_poly.type
_entity_poly.pdbx_seq_one_letter_code
_entity_poly.pdbx_strand_id
1 'polypeptide(L)'
;MPIPAPNLNPPFNIVRLSHVELKVTDLAWSRGYYVDTLGLQVTHEDAGAIHLRAMEERGHHCMILRQADNASVGVLGFKVWSEEDLDRAAHWFGARGLPVAWIERPFMGRVL
;
A
#
# COMPACT_ATOMS: atom_id res chain seq x y z
N MET A 1 25.02 2.45 16.66
CA MET A 1 23.88 1.67 17.21
C MET A 1 23.93 0.27 16.62
N PRO A 2 24.04 -0.76 17.43
CA PRO A 2 24.04 -2.11 16.88
C PRO A 2 22.66 -2.45 16.28
N ILE A 3 22.67 -3.19 15.19
CA ILE A 3 21.44 -3.69 14.58
C ILE A 3 20.90 -4.80 15.46
N PRO A 4 19.63 -4.77 15.87
CA PRO A 4 19.05 -5.85 16.66
C PRO A 4 19.08 -7.17 15.91
N ALA A 5 19.16 -8.28 16.64
CA ALA A 5 19.07 -9.60 16.03
C ALA A 5 17.71 -9.77 15.31
N PRO A 6 17.68 -10.42 14.13
CA PRO A 6 16.43 -10.63 13.43
C PRO A 6 15.50 -11.56 14.22
N ASN A 7 14.21 -11.26 14.19
CA ASN A 7 13.21 -12.18 14.71
C ASN A 7 12.89 -13.24 13.64
N LEU A 8 13.38 -14.44 13.82
CA LEU A 8 13.20 -15.54 12.88
C LEU A 8 11.82 -16.20 12.97
N ASN A 9 11.06 -15.90 14.01
CA ASN A 9 9.73 -16.47 14.24
C ASN A 9 8.73 -15.37 14.58
N PRO A 10 8.45 -14.46 13.64
CA PRO A 10 7.47 -13.41 13.87
C PRO A 10 6.04 -13.98 13.96
N PRO A 11 5.11 -13.29 14.61
CA PRO A 11 3.73 -13.74 14.73
C PRO A 11 3.00 -13.83 13.37
N PHE A 12 3.42 -13.05 12.40
CA PHE A 12 2.99 -13.08 11.00
C PHE A 12 4.10 -12.50 10.13
N ASN A 13 4.09 -12.82 8.83
CA ASN A 13 5.20 -12.49 7.94
C ASN A 13 4.84 -11.34 7.00
N ILE A 14 5.44 -10.18 7.23
CA ILE A 14 5.43 -9.08 6.27
C ILE A 14 6.66 -9.24 5.37
N VAL A 15 6.45 -9.29 4.06
CA VAL A 15 7.54 -9.54 3.11
C VAL A 15 8.07 -8.29 2.44
N ARG A 16 7.21 -7.25 2.27
CA ARG A 16 7.64 -5.96 1.72
C ARG A 16 6.54 -4.89 1.85
N LEU A 17 6.91 -3.66 1.56
CA LEU A 17 5.92 -2.63 1.23
C LEU A 17 5.21 -3.04 -0.06
N SER A 18 3.89 -2.95 -0.05
CA SER A 18 3.07 -3.24 -1.22
C SER A 18 2.81 -1.99 -2.03
N HIS A 19 2.22 -0.99 -1.40
CA HIS A 19 1.83 0.24 -2.07
C HIS A 19 1.70 1.38 -1.08
N VAL A 20 1.69 2.59 -1.63
CA VAL A 20 1.37 3.81 -0.90
C VAL A 20 0.24 4.54 -1.62
N GLU A 21 -0.73 5.04 -0.88
CA GLU A 21 -1.73 5.96 -1.39
C GLU A 21 -1.38 7.38 -0.93
N LEU A 22 -1.13 8.25 -1.88
CA LEU A 22 -0.87 9.67 -1.62
C LEU A 22 -2.10 10.48 -1.97
N LYS A 23 -2.52 11.32 -1.05
CA LYS A 23 -3.53 12.34 -1.31
C LYS A 23 -2.84 13.59 -1.84
N VAL A 24 -3.26 14.04 -3.02
CA VAL A 24 -2.64 15.14 -3.75
C VAL A 24 -3.68 16.21 -4.04
N THR A 25 -3.25 17.46 -4.06
CA THR A 25 -4.16 18.60 -4.30
C THR A 25 -4.35 18.92 -5.77
N ASP A 26 -3.45 18.47 -6.63
CA ASP A 26 -3.52 18.62 -8.08
C ASP A 26 -3.17 17.30 -8.75
N LEU A 27 -4.20 16.51 -9.07
CA LEU A 27 -4.04 15.18 -9.64
C LEU A 27 -3.35 15.22 -11.01
N ALA A 28 -3.70 16.19 -11.86
CA ALA A 28 -3.13 16.32 -13.20
C ALA A 28 -1.64 16.65 -13.15
N TRP A 29 -1.24 17.59 -12.30
CA TRP A 29 0.16 17.93 -12.10
C TRP A 29 0.95 16.74 -11.53
N SER A 30 0.40 16.08 -10.54
CA SER A 30 1.03 14.88 -9.92
C SER A 30 1.17 13.75 -10.91
N ARG A 31 0.17 13.54 -11.77
CA ARG A 31 0.26 12.55 -12.84
C ARG A 31 1.44 12.84 -13.78
N GLY A 32 1.56 14.08 -14.23
CA GLY A 32 2.68 14.49 -15.07
C GLY A 32 4.03 14.26 -14.40
N TYR A 33 4.15 14.59 -13.13
CA TYR A 33 5.40 14.37 -12.38
C TYR A 33 5.75 12.87 -12.27
N TYR A 34 4.82 12.04 -11.82
CA TYR A 34 5.12 10.62 -11.61
C TYR A 34 5.22 9.83 -12.90
N VAL A 35 4.45 10.15 -13.92
CA VAL A 35 4.45 9.42 -15.20
C VAL A 35 5.53 9.98 -16.14
N ASP A 36 5.49 11.28 -16.43
CA ASP A 36 6.36 11.87 -17.45
C ASP A 36 7.77 12.12 -16.95
N THR A 37 7.94 12.50 -15.68
CA THR A 37 9.26 12.79 -15.11
C THR A 37 9.89 11.55 -14.49
N LEU A 38 9.16 10.81 -13.63
CA LEU A 38 9.71 9.63 -12.95
C LEU A 38 9.53 8.33 -13.72
N GLY A 39 8.66 8.28 -14.72
CA GLY A 39 8.51 7.14 -15.61
C GLY A 39 7.66 5.98 -15.07
N LEU A 40 6.79 6.24 -14.07
CA LEU A 40 5.86 5.21 -13.62
C LEU A 40 4.78 4.96 -14.69
N GLN A 41 4.24 3.76 -14.69
CA GLN A 41 3.22 3.34 -15.64
C GLN A 41 1.83 3.45 -15.02
N VAL A 42 0.88 4.01 -15.76
CA VAL A 42 -0.54 4.02 -15.34
C VAL A 42 -1.13 2.63 -15.56
N THR A 43 -1.68 2.03 -14.52
CA THR A 43 -2.36 0.74 -14.59
C THR A 43 -3.87 0.86 -14.51
N HIS A 44 -4.37 1.92 -13.89
CA HIS A 44 -5.79 2.25 -13.86
C HIS A 44 -5.97 3.74 -13.57
N GLU A 45 -7.01 4.32 -14.13
CA GLU A 45 -7.28 5.74 -13.99
C GLU A 45 -8.79 5.98 -13.99
N ASP A 46 -9.26 6.75 -13.02
CA ASP A 46 -10.64 7.23 -12.98
C ASP A 46 -10.66 8.72 -12.62
N ALA A 47 -11.85 9.29 -12.39
CA ALA A 47 -11.99 10.73 -12.18
C ALA A 47 -11.29 11.25 -10.91
N GLY A 48 -11.06 10.43 -9.92
CA GLY A 48 -10.53 10.85 -8.62
C GLY A 48 -9.24 10.17 -8.19
N ALA A 49 -8.77 9.18 -8.94
CA ALA A 49 -7.58 8.41 -8.55
C ALA A 49 -6.84 7.84 -9.75
N ILE A 50 -5.54 7.69 -9.60
CA ILE A 50 -4.66 7.08 -10.59
C ILE A 50 -3.84 6.00 -9.89
N HIS A 51 -3.86 4.78 -10.45
CA HIS A 51 -3.03 3.68 -10.00
C HIS A 51 -1.78 3.60 -10.86
N LEU A 52 -0.64 3.57 -10.22
CA LEU A 52 0.67 3.58 -10.88
C LEU A 52 1.50 2.37 -10.49
N ARG A 53 2.37 1.95 -11.40
CA ARG A 53 3.28 0.84 -11.20
C ARG A 53 4.68 1.20 -11.67
N ALA A 54 5.68 0.84 -10.87
CA ALA A 54 7.08 0.87 -11.29
C ALA A 54 7.38 -0.28 -12.27
N MET A 55 8.44 -0.14 -13.06
CA MET A 55 8.78 -1.12 -14.11
C MET A 55 8.98 -2.54 -13.58
N GLU A 56 9.60 -2.69 -12.42
CA GLU A 56 9.88 -4.02 -11.82
C GLU A 56 8.74 -4.55 -10.95
N GLU A 57 7.72 -3.77 -10.71
CA GLU A 57 6.59 -4.21 -9.87
C GLU A 57 5.75 -5.24 -10.62
N ARG A 58 5.53 -6.40 -9.98
CA ARG A 58 4.69 -7.47 -10.53
C ARG A 58 3.21 -7.33 -10.14
N GLY A 59 2.93 -6.61 -9.07
CA GLY A 59 1.56 -6.32 -8.66
C GLY A 59 0.88 -5.34 -9.60
N HIS A 60 -0.44 -5.22 -9.45
CA HIS A 60 -1.22 -4.29 -10.28
C HIS A 60 -0.73 -2.86 -10.15
N HIS A 61 -0.44 -2.41 -8.93
CA HIS A 61 0.06 -1.07 -8.65
C HIS A 61 0.91 -1.05 -7.39
N CYS A 62 1.79 -0.07 -7.30
CA CYS A 62 2.56 0.21 -6.08
C CYS A 62 2.31 1.62 -5.52
N MET A 63 1.59 2.45 -6.25
CA MET A 63 1.23 3.80 -5.84
C MET A 63 -0.18 4.14 -6.32
N ILE A 64 -0.93 4.82 -5.46
CA ILE A 64 -2.21 5.42 -5.83
C ILE A 64 -2.09 6.91 -5.56
N LEU A 65 -2.44 7.74 -6.54
CA LEU A 65 -2.63 9.17 -6.39
C LEU A 65 -4.12 9.44 -6.28
N ARG A 66 -4.55 10.10 -5.22
CA ARG A 66 -5.96 10.41 -5.01
C ARG A 66 -6.13 11.92 -4.81
N GLN A 67 -7.05 12.50 -5.57
CA GLN A 67 -7.40 13.91 -5.41
C GLN A 67 -7.96 14.17 -4.03
N ALA A 68 -7.45 15.20 -3.34
CA ALA A 68 -7.92 15.62 -2.03
C ALA A 68 -7.67 17.13 -1.83
N ASP A 69 -8.28 17.67 -0.79
CA ASP A 69 -8.13 19.10 -0.47
C ASP A 69 -6.77 19.40 0.19
N ASN A 70 -6.17 18.41 0.84
CA ASN A 70 -4.88 18.55 1.52
C ASN A 70 -3.96 17.41 1.13
N ALA A 71 -2.68 17.73 0.95
CA ALA A 71 -1.65 16.73 0.69
C ALA A 71 -1.35 15.91 1.95
N SER A 72 -1.40 14.60 1.82
CA SER A 72 -1.11 13.68 2.94
C SER A 72 -0.86 12.26 2.43
N VAL A 73 -0.39 11.39 3.31
CA VAL A 73 -0.38 9.94 3.08
C VAL A 73 -1.75 9.38 3.46
N GLY A 74 -2.42 8.76 2.50
CA GLY A 74 -3.73 8.14 2.74
C GLY A 74 -3.61 6.73 3.32
N VAL A 75 -2.78 5.90 2.70
CA VAL A 75 -2.58 4.50 3.09
C VAL A 75 -1.14 4.11 2.89
N LEU A 76 -0.62 3.31 3.80
CA LEU A 76 0.64 2.60 3.66
C LEU A 76 0.35 1.11 3.73
N GLY A 77 0.49 0.42 2.61
CA GLY A 77 0.16 -1.00 2.47
C GLY A 77 1.38 -1.89 2.55
N PHE A 78 1.26 -2.99 3.30
CA PHE A 78 2.29 -4.02 3.40
C PHE A 78 1.78 -5.32 2.82
N LYS A 79 2.68 -6.06 2.18
CA LYS A 79 2.38 -7.38 1.67
C LYS A 79 2.82 -8.44 2.68
N VAL A 80 1.91 -9.37 2.97
CA VAL A 80 2.20 -10.55 3.78
C VAL A 80 2.55 -11.73 2.88
N TRP A 81 3.15 -12.78 3.47
CA TRP A 81 3.57 -13.97 2.73
C TRP A 81 2.38 -14.79 2.24
N SER A 82 1.34 -14.94 3.05
CA SER A 82 0.19 -15.80 2.75
C SER A 82 -1.12 -15.22 3.27
N GLU A 83 -2.24 -15.75 2.79
CA GLU A 83 -3.58 -15.41 3.32
C GLU A 83 -3.69 -15.71 4.83
N GLU A 84 -3.06 -16.80 5.28
CA GLU A 84 -3.04 -17.14 6.71
C GLU A 84 -2.33 -16.08 7.55
N ASP A 85 -1.34 -15.40 7.00
CA ASP A 85 -0.65 -14.31 7.70
C ASP A 85 -1.57 -13.11 7.95
N LEU A 86 -2.55 -12.87 7.09
CA LEU A 86 -3.59 -11.87 7.35
C LEU A 86 -4.43 -12.25 8.58
N ASP A 87 -4.84 -13.49 8.68
CA ASP A 87 -5.61 -13.98 9.84
C ASP A 87 -4.77 -13.93 11.11
N ARG A 88 -3.51 -14.30 11.05
CA ARG A 88 -2.57 -14.19 12.18
C ARG A 88 -2.35 -12.75 12.60
N ALA A 89 -2.23 -11.83 11.64
CA ALA A 89 -2.09 -10.40 11.91
C ALA A 89 -3.35 -9.85 12.61
N ALA A 90 -4.53 -10.19 12.10
CA ALA A 90 -5.79 -9.79 12.71
C ALA A 90 -5.90 -10.27 14.16
N HIS A 91 -5.55 -11.51 14.42
CA HIS A 91 -5.52 -12.08 15.76
C HIS A 91 -4.50 -11.38 16.67
N TRP A 92 -3.30 -11.16 16.17
CA TRP A 92 -2.22 -10.52 16.92
C TRP A 92 -2.55 -9.08 17.33
N PHE A 93 -3.07 -8.28 16.40
CA PHE A 93 -3.49 -6.90 16.68
C PHE A 93 -4.72 -6.87 17.60
N GLY A 94 -5.71 -7.73 17.35
CA GLY A 94 -6.91 -7.82 18.17
C GLY A 94 -6.62 -8.22 19.62
N ALA A 95 -5.69 -9.16 19.84
CA ALA A 95 -5.27 -9.58 21.17
C ALA A 95 -4.58 -8.46 21.98
N ARG A 96 -4.08 -7.43 21.29
CA ARG A 96 -3.45 -6.25 21.91
C ARG A 96 -4.38 -5.04 22.02
N GLY A 97 -5.66 -5.23 21.71
CA GLY A 97 -6.65 -4.17 21.77
C GLY A 97 -6.52 -3.11 20.69
N LEU A 98 -5.78 -3.40 19.62
CA LEU A 98 -5.64 -2.48 18.50
C LEU A 98 -6.83 -2.62 17.55
N PRO A 99 -7.34 -1.52 16.98
CA PRO A 99 -8.46 -1.58 16.06
C PRO A 99 -8.07 -2.34 14.78
N VAL A 100 -8.94 -3.25 14.35
CA VAL A 100 -8.74 -4.08 13.17
C VAL A 100 -10.02 -4.06 12.36
N ALA A 101 -9.90 -3.91 11.03
CA ALA A 101 -11.04 -3.98 10.13
C ALA A 101 -10.65 -4.71 8.84
N TRP A 102 -11.53 -5.59 8.36
CA TRP A 102 -11.41 -6.21 7.07
C TRP A 102 -12.08 -5.32 6.02
N ILE A 103 -11.35 -5.08 4.93
CA ILE A 103 -11.86 -4.31 3.79
C ILE A 103 -11.50 -5.03 2.49
N GLU A 104 -12.26 -4.74 1.44
CA GLU A 104 -11.89 -5.11 0.08
C GLU A 104 -11.43 -3.87 -0.67
N ARG A 105 -10.36 -4.02 -1.43
CA ARG A 105 -9.84 -2.95 -2.27
C ARG A 105 -9.78 -3.37 -3.73
N PRO A 106 -10.04 -2.45 -4.66
CA PRO A 106 -9.91 -2.73 -6.09
C PRO A 106 -8.53 -3.31 -6.41
N PHE A 107 -8.52 -4.38 -7.19
CA PHE A 107 -7.30 -5.07 -7.66
C PHE A 107 -6.46 -5.77 -6.59
N MET A 108 -6.90 -5.82 -5.35
CA MET A 108 -6.11 -6.37 -4.23
C MET A 108 -6.80 -7.49 -3.47
N GLY A 109 -8.13 -7.56 -3.51
CA GLY A 109 -8.88 -8.51 -2.73
C GLY A 109 -8.99 -8.14 -1.25
N ARG A 110 -8.88 -9.14 -0.37
CA ARG A 110 -9.02 -8.97 1.08
C ARG A 110 -7.82 -8.24 1.67
N VAL A 111 -8.09 -7.22 2.46
CA VAL A 111 -7.07 -6.39 3.13
C VAL A 111 -7.47 -6.21 4.59
N LEU A 112 -6.48 -6.23 5.47
CA LEU A 112 -6.63 -5.97 6.89
C LEU A 112 -6.26 -4.52 7.21
#